data_3a45f7015bcae9b8c2a29f2145856ef7
#
_entry.id   3a45f7015bcae9b8c2a29f2145856ef7
#
_cell.length_a   1.000
_cell.length_b   1.000
_cell.length_c   1.000
_cell.angle_alpha   90.00
_cell.angle_beta   90.00
_cell.angle_gamma   90.00
#
_symmetry.space_group_name_H-M   'P 1'
#
loop_
_entity.id
_entity.type
_entity.pdbx_description
1 polymer ?
#
loop_
_entity_poly.entity_id
_entity_poly.type
_entity_poly.pdbx_seq_one_letter_code
_entity_poly.pdbx_strand_id
1 'polypeptide(L)'
;MTTQNVSGAAMPAKDESIRKNSMKLYAYLVCLANPCDEYNRIFKHKELNFTKIKEATGITNKTVKMYLYFLEQNCLIRFQGENKFTYIKENDYNNKTEYSKAVQEETIRVWNLRSKNEKTAYYRIPVPSLFTKIPEITLKKLNQDYQATELEMKLYILCCHYRDFCVEYKKKYKALTYEHIRDCFNITDDSRNNAQIRKALYFLKGISLIDFKEGEYLNAKGARIPSFKLTDVSYYVDFNFEDFKKEDFIKEEDWSILKERFLKIDILSNE
;
A
#
# COMPACT_ATOMS: atom_id res chain seq x y z
N MET A 1 21.86 -21.98 2.44
CA MET A 1 21.04 -21.17 1.53
C MET A 1 20.88 -19.81 2.19
N THR A 2 21.61 -18.84 1.71
CA THR A 2 21.66 -17.49 2.26
C THR A 2 20.41 -16.74 1.84
N THR A 3 19.55 -16.44 2.79
CA THR A 3 18.46 -15.48 2.64
C THR A 3 19.08 -14.11 2.29
N GLN A 4 19.02 -13.74 1.02
CA GLN A 4 19.27 -12.37 0.64
C GLN A 4 18.15 -11.51 1.27
N ASN A 5 18.54 -10.79 2.33
CA ASN A 5 17.78 -9.65 2.80
C ASN A 5 17.58 -8.73 1.60
N VAL A 6 16.35 -8.63 1.12
CA VAL A 6 15.93 -7.52 0.28
C VAL A 6 15.93 -6.31 1.19
N SER A 7 17.13 -5.75 1.39
CA SER A 7 17.29 -4.44 1.99
C SER A 7 16.45 -3.50 1.12
N GLY A 8 15.37 -3.01 1.68
CA GLY A 8 14.53 -2.04 1.01
C GLY A 8 15.42 -0.89 0.57
N ALA A 9 15.69 -0.81 -0.73
CA ALA A 9 16.29 0.36 -1.31
C ALA A 9 15.38 1.53 -0.95
N ALA A 10 15.84 2.36 -0.02
CA ALA A 10 15.12 3.55 0.38
C ALA A 10 14.90 4.37 -0.89
N MET A 11 13.65 4.49 -1.31
CA MET A 11 13.31 5.43 -2.37
C MET A 11 13.88 6.80 -1.99
N PRO A 12 14.49 7.55 -2.92
CA PRO A 12 15.02 8.86 -2.62
C PRO A 12 13.96 9.73 -1.95
N ALA A 13 14.34 10.37 -0.84
CA ALA A 13 13.44 10.98 0.15
C ALA A 13 12.57 12.14 -0.36
N LYS A 14 12.58 12.46 -1.62
CA LYS A 14 12.29 13.81 -2.10
C LYS A 14 11.04 14.02 -2.94
N ASP A 15 10.34 12.97 -3.29
CA ASP A 15 9.05 13.12 -3.97
C ASP A 15 7.96 12.37 -3.20
N GLU A 16 7.60 12.93 -2.04
CA GLU A 16 6.54 12.36 -1.18
C GLU A 16 5.23 12.17 -1.93
N SER A 17 4.92 13.05 -2.90
CA SER A 17 3.69 12.93 -3.68
C SER A 17 3.72 11.70 -4.59
N ILE A 18 4.86 11.40 -5.19
CA ILE A 18 5.06 10.21 -6.03
C ILE A 18 5.01 8.94 -5.17
N ARG A 19 5.59 8.99 -3.96
CA ARG A 19 5.54 7.86 -3.01
C ARG A 19 4.13 7.58 -2.52
N LYS A 20 3.36 8.62 -2.19
CA LYS A 20 2.04 8.46 -1.52
C LYS A 20 1.06 7.58 -2.28
N ASN A 21 1.10 7.58 -3.60
CA ASN A 21 0.13 6.83 -4.41
C ASN A 21 0.72 5.64 -5.19
N SER A 22 2.05 5.46 -5.17
CA SER A 22 2.70 4.35 -5.89
C SER A 22 2.29 2.98 -5.35
N MET A 23 2.07 2.87 -4.05
CA MET A 23 1.57 1.64 -3.42
C MET A 23 0.14 1.32 -3.86
N LYS A 24 -0.73 2.33 -4.02
CA LYS A 24 -2.08 2.13 -4.55
C LYS A 24 -2.05 1.58 -5.97
N LEU A 25 -1.19 2.14 -6.82
CA LEU A 25 -1.00 1.63 -8.16
C LEU A 25 -0.44 0.20 -8.15
N TYR A 26 0.58 -0.07 -7.34
CA TYR A 26 1.17 -1.40 -7.23
C TYR A 26 0.13 -2.45 -6.80
N ALA A 27 -0.63 -2.18 -5.74
CA ALA A 27 -1.69 -3.06 -5.28
C ALA A 27 -2.75 -3.33 -6.37
N TYR A 28 -3.17 -2.28 -7.10
CA TYR A 28 -4.09 -2.43 -8.22
C TYR A 28 -3.51 -3.32 -9.32
N LEU A 29 -2.25 -3.10 -9.72
CA LEU A 29 -1.59 -3.90 -10.76
C LEU A 29 -1.44 -5.36 -10.36
N VAL A 30 -1.16 -5.63 -9.07
CA VAL A 30 -1.12 -6.99 -8.53
C VAL A 30 -2.47 -7.68 -8.70
N CYS A 31 -3.57 -6.99 -8.40
CA CYS A 31 -4.92 -7.54 -8.55
C CYS A 31 -5.31 -7.75 -10.03
N LEU A 32 -4.85 -6.89 -10.93
CA LEU A 32 -5.08 -7.02 -12.36
C LEU A 32 -4.31 -8.20 -12.98
N ALA A 33 -3.16 -8.51 -12.42
CA ALA A 33 -2.22 -9.48 -12.98
C ALA A 33 -2.64 -10.92 -12.71
N ASN A 34 -2.49 -11.79 -13.71
CA ASN A 34 -2.76 -13.21 -13.59
C ASN A 34 -1.58 -13.95 -12.96
N PRO A 35 -1.84 -14.99 -12.15
CA PRO A 35 -0.79 -15.86 -11.65
C PRO A 35 0.05 -16.44 -12.81
N CYS A 36 1.36 -16.41 -12.69
CA CYS A 36 2.29 -17.02 -13.63
C CYS A 36 3.00 -18.20 -12.96
N ASP A 37 3.43 -18.01 -11.72
CA ASP A 37 4.01 -19.02 -10.85
C ASP A 37 3.71 -18.67 -9.39
N GLU A 38 4.29 -19.41 -8.45
CA GLU A 38 4.07 -19.22 -7.00
C GLU A 38 4.41 -17.80 -6.51
N TYR A 39 5.42 -17.17 -7.14
CA TYR A 39 5.97 -15.89 -6.68
C TYR A 39 5.78 -14.75 -7.66
N ASN A 40 5.14 -14.99 -8.81
CA ASN A 40 5.02 -13.99 -9.85
C ASN A 40 3.63 -13.95 -10.46
N ARG A 41 3.23 -12.74 -10.83
CA ARG A 41 2.06 -12.47 -11.63
C ARG A 41 2.45 -11.75 -12.90
N ILE A 42 1.65 -11.87 -13.92
CA ILE A 42 1.86 -11.20 -15.20
C ILE A 42 0.59 -10.49 -15.67
N PHE A 43 0.77 -9.35 -16.32
CA PHE A 43 -0.27 -8.73 -17.14
C PHE A 43 0.32 -8.14 -18.41
N LYS A 44 -0.47 -8.15 -19.47
CA LYS A 44 -0.01 -7.65 -20.79
C LYS A 44 -0.01 -6.13 -20.78
N HIS A 45 0.96 -5.52 -21.46
CA HIS A 45 1.04 -4.06 -21.57
C HIS A 45 -0.26 -3.46 -22.16
N LYS A 46 -0.89 -4.14 -23.12
CA LYS A 46 -2.17 -3.72 -23.72
C LYS A 46 -3.36 -3.75 -22.76
N GLU A 47 -3.25 -4.43 -21.62
CA GLU A 47 -4.30 -4.53 -20.60
C GLU A 47 -4.28 -3.32 -19.65
N LEU A 48 -3.24 -2.48 -19.71
CA LEU A 48 -3.19 -1.23 -18.96
C LEU A 48 -4.28 -0.26 -19.45
N ASN A 49 -5.38 -0.23 -18.74
CA ASN A 49 -6.46 0.71 -19.00
C ASN A 49 -6.38 1.88 -18.03
N PHE A 50 -5.90 3.02 -18.50
CA PHE A 50 -5.71 4.22 -17.68
C PHE A 50 -7.00 4.77 -17.09
N THR A 51 -8.13 4.63 -17.79
CA THR A 51 -9.43 5.05 -17.28
C THR A 51 -9.80 4.21 -16.06
N LYS A 52 -9.71 2.88 -16.18
CA LYS A 52 -9.96 1.97 -15.05
C LYS A 52 -8.98 2.19 -13.90
N ILE A 53 -7.70 2.44 -14.19
CA ILE A 53 -6.71 2.75 -13.15
C ILE A 53 -7.11 4.04 -12.42
N LYS A 54 -7.48 5.10 -13.15
CA LYS A 54 -7.93 6.35 -12.56
C LYS A 54 -9.18 6.16 -11.70
N GLU A 55 -10.17 5.44 -12.20
CA GLU A 55 -11.39 5.11 -11.46
C GLU A 55 -11.08 4.33 -10.17
N ALA A 56 -10.20 3.32 -10.25
CA ALA A 56 -9.87 2.47 -9.11
C ALA A 56 -8.92 3.11 -8.08
N THR A 57 -8.06 4.03 -8.49
CA THR A 57 -6.98 4.55 -7.63
C THR A 57 -7.00 6.05 -7.43
N GLY A 58 -7.79 6.79 -8.21
CA GLY A 58 -7.76 8.25 -8.26
C GLY A 58 -6.51 8.85 -8.95
N ILE A 59 -5.61 8.02 -9.48
CA ILE A 59 -4.33 8.45 -10.04
C ILE A 59 -4.51 8.89 -11.50
N THR A 60 -4.01 10.07 -11.84
CA THR A 60 -4.12 10.60 -13.23
C THR A 60 -3.20 9.84 -14.19
N ASN A 61 -3.55 9.81 -15.49
CA ASN A 61 -2.80 9.10 -16.51
C ASN A 61 -1.31 9.51 -16.58
N LYS A 62 -1.02 10.80 -16.41
CA LYS A 62 0.36 11.32 -16.37
C LYS A 62 1.12 10.72 -15.18
N THR A 63 0.49 10.70 -14.04
CA THR A 63 1.08 10.19 -12.79
C THR A 63 1.25 8.67 -12.82
N VAL A 64 0.30 7.92 -13.42
CA VAL A 64 0.45 6.47 -13.59
C VAL A 64 1.73 6.12 -14.35
N LYS A 65 2.03 6.84 -15.43
CA LYS A 65 3.26 6.61 -16.23
C LYS A 65 4.53 6.83 -15.41
N MET A 66 4.55 7.88 -14.58
CA MET A 66 5.68 8.14 -13.69
C MET A 66 5.79 7.07 -12.59
N TYR A 67 4.68 6.63 -12.02
CA TYR A 67 4.72 5.56 -11.02
C TYR A 67 5.19 4.24 -11.60
N LEU A 68 4.80 3.89 -12.81
CA LEU A 68 5.35 2.71 -13.51
C LEU A 68 6.86 2.80 -13.67
N TYR A 69 7.40 3.98 -14.01
CA TYR A 69 8.84 4.20 -14.02
C TYR A 69 9.47 3.86 -12.67
N PHE A 70 8.97 4.43 -11.58
CA PHE A 70 9.50 4.17 -10.23
C PHE A 70 9.34 2.73 -9.78
N LEU A 71 8.21 2.09 -10.09
CA LEU A 71 8.01 0.68 -9.77
C LEU A 71 9.01 -0.22 -10.52
N GLU A 72 9.32 0.08 -11.79
CA GLU A 72 10.34 -0.64 -12.56
C GLU A 72 11.75 -0.40 -12.02
N GLN A 73 12.10 0.85 -11.69
CA GLN A 73 13.43 1.19 -11.15
C GLN A 73 13.69 0.52 -9.79
N ASN A 74 12.63 0.32 -8.99
CA ASN A 74 12.73 -0.37 -7.71
C ASN A 74 12.48 -1.89 -7.81
N CYS A 75 12.46 -2.44 -9.01
CA CYS A 75 12.25 -3.87 -9.26
C CYS A 75 10.93 -4.44 -8.70
N LEU A 76 9.96 -3.58 -8.36
CA LEU A 76 8.64 -3.99 -7.91
C LEU A 76 7.79 -4.53 -9.05
N ILE A 77 8.04 -4.06 -10.27
CA ILE A 77 7.54 -4.63 -11.51
C ILE A 77 8.70 -4.77 -12.50
N ARG A 78 8.60 -5.70 -13.43
CA ARG A 78 9.63 -5.93 -14.45
C ARG A 78 8.97 -5.96 -15.81
N PHE A 79 9.27 -4.97 -16.64
CA PHE A 79 8.80 -4.95 -18.01
C PHE A 79 9.58 -5.95 -18.88
N GLN A 80 8.86 -6.77 -19.61
CA GLN A 80 9.38 -7.75 -20.56
C GLN A 80 9.01 -7.31 -21.97
N GLY A 81 9.88 -6.52 -22.57
CA GLY A 81 9.77 -5.91 -23.88
C GLY A 81 11.06 -5.20 -24.24
N GLU A 82 11.11 -4.61 -25.43
CA GLU A 82 12.31 -3.94 -25.95
C GLU A 82 12.54 -2.57 -25.32
N ASN A 83 11.47 -1.80 -25.13
CA ASN A 83 11.55 -0.41 -24.69
C ASN A 83 11.54 -0.30 -23.17
N LYS A 84 12.68 -0.56 -22.53
CA LYS A 84 12.89 -0.38 -21.09
C LYS A 84 13.19 1.08 -20.75
N PHE A 85 12.84 1.48 -19.53
CA PHE A 85 13.28 2.77 -19.01
C PHE A 85 14.78 2.78 -18.78
N THR A 86 15.42 3.89 -19.12
CA THR A 86 16.80 4.16 -18.70
C THR A 86 16.80 4.57 -17.23
N TYR A 87 17.72 4.01 -16.46
CA TYR A 87 17.89 4.41 -15.06
C TYR A 87 18.54 5.80 -15.00
N ILE A 88 17.82 6.75 -14.41
CA ILE A 88 18.26 8.13 -14.22
C ILE A 88 18.63 8.30 -12.74
N LYS A 89 19.91 8.60 -12.47
CA LYS A 89 20.41 8.81 -11.12
C LYS A 89 20.18 10.26 -10.70
N GLU A 90 19.62 10.47 -9.51
CA GLU A 90 19.41 11.82 -8.96
C GLU A 90 20.72 12.62 -8.84
N ASN A 91 21.80 11.92 -8.49
CA ASN A 91 23.11 12.54 -8.28
C ASN A 91 23.79 13.06 -9.58
N ASP A 92 23.27 12.71 -10.75
CA ASP A 92 23.77 13.20 -12.03
C ASP A 92 23.21 14.59 -12.39
N TYR A 93 22.37 15.18 -11.52
CA TYR A 93 21.70 16.46 -11.73
C TYR A 93 22.00 17.46 -10.62
N ASN A 94 22.12 18.75 -10.97
CA ASN A 94 22.45 19.81 -10.04
C ASN A 94 21.34 20.11 -9.03
N ASN A 95 20.10 19.85 -9.41
CA ASN A 95 18.95 20.08 -8.56
C ASN A 95 17.78 19.11 -8.90
N LYS A 96 16.82 19.05 -7.98
CA LYS A 96 15.65 18.18 -8.07
C LYS A 96 14.74 18.48 -9.26
N THR A 97 14.67 19.73 -9.66
CA THR A 97 13.81 20.15 -10.79
C THR A 97 14.32 19.56 -12.09
N GLU A 98 15.64 19.62 -12.31
CA GLU A 98 16.30 19.02 -13.47
C GLU A 98 16.12 17.49 -13.48
N TYR A 99 16.35 16.84 -12.33
CA TYR A 99 16.11 15.41 -12.19
C TYR A 99 14.65 15.03 -12.52
N SER A 100 13.69 15.73 -11.93
CA SER A 100 12.26 15.46 -12.15
C SER A 100 11.87 15.66 -13.62
N LYS A 101 12.45 16.67 -14.28
CA LYS A 101 12.23 16.92 -15.73
C LYS A 101 12.80 15.79 -16.56
N ALA A 102 14.02 15.35 -16.31
CA ALA A 102 14.65 14.24 -17.00
C ALA A 102 13.85 12.93 -16.85
N VAL A 103 13.39 12.62 -15.66
CA VAL A 103 12.50 11.45 -15.41
C VAL A 103 11.19 11.57 -16.18
N GLN A 104 10.60 12.76 -16.23
CA GLN A 104 9.37 12.98 -16.99
C GLN A 104 9.58 12.81 -18.49
N GLU A 105 10.66 13.36 -19.04
CA GLU A 105 11.01 13.23 -20.47
C GLU A 105 11.24 11.77 -20.84
N GLU A 106 12.02 11.03 -20.05
CA GLU A 106 12.25 9.60 -20.24
C GLU A 106 10.94 8.81 -20.19
N THR A 107 10.09 9.12 -19.23
CA THR A 107 8.79 8.47 -19.09
C THR A 107 7.92 8.67 -20.32
N ILE A 108 7.87 9.88 -20.87
CA ILE A 108 7.11 10.19 -22.09
C ILE A 108 7.71 9.47 -23.30
N ARG A 109 9.03 9.52 -23.45
CA ARG A 109 9.76 8.88 -24.55
C ARG A 109 9.46 7.38 -24.61
N VAL A 110 9.72 6.68 -23.52
CA VAL A 110 9.55 5.22 -23.46
C VAL A 110 8.09 4.82 -23.62
N TRP A 111 7.17 5.57 -23.01
CA TRP A 111 5.75 5.28 -23.14
C TRP A 111 5.25 5.39 -24.57
N ASN A 112 5.68 6.41 -25.31
CA ASN A 112 5.32 6.58 -26.72
C ASN A 112 5.83 5.42 -27.58
N LEU A 113 7.01 4.88 -27.29
CA LEU A 113 7.56 3.71 -27.97
C LEU A 113 6.76 2.43 -27.65
N ARG A 114 6.49 2.17 -26.37
CA ARG A 114 5.69 1.01 -25.92
C ARG A 114 4.30 1.02 -26.54
N SER A 115 3.64 2.15 -26.54
CA SER A 115 2.27 2.27 -27.07
C SER A 115 2.15 1.98 -28.57
N LYS A 116 3.22 2.19 -29.33
CA LYS A 116 3.22 1.97 -30.77
C LYS A 116 3.62 0.55 -31.16
N ASN A 117 4.57 -0.04 -30.46
CA ASN A 117 5.32 -1.19 -30.99
C ASN A 117 5.21 -2.46 -30.12
N GLU A 118 4.63 -2.41 -28.92
CA GLU A 118 4.75 -3.51 -27.97
C GLU A 118 3.42 -4.23 -27.67
N LYS A 119 2.87 -4.88 -28.70
CA LYS A 119 1.62 -5.66 -28.57
C LYS A 119 1.77 -6.91 -27.69
N THR A 120 2.96 -7.51 -27.68
CA THR A 120 3.25 -8.78 -26.96
C THR A 120 3.94 -8.59 -25.62
N ALA A 121 4.37 -7.35 -25.32
CA ALA A 121 5.05 -7.04 -24.07
C ALA A 121 4.15 -7.25 -22.86
N TYR A 122 4.76 -7.66 -21.76
CA TYR A 122 4.07 -7.86 -20.51
C TYR A 122 4.90 -7.36 -19.30
N TYR A 123 4.22 -7.17 -18.20
CA TYR A 123 4.85 -6.88 -16.93
C TYR A 123 4.83 -8.14 -16.06
N ARG A 124 5.97 -8.41 -15.45
CA ARG A 124 6.10 -9.42 -14.40
C ARG A 124 6.17 -8.73 -13.06
N ILE A 125 5.31 -9.12 -12.16
CA ILE A 125 5.25 -8.59 -10.81
C ILE A 125 5.69 -9.70 -9.86
N PRO A 126 6.85 -9.58 -9.19
CA PRO A 126 7.20 -10.43 -8.07
C PRO A 126 6.26 -10.07 -6.92
N VAL A 127 5.42 -10.98 -6.54
CA VAL A 127 4.39 -10.73 -5.52
C VAL A 127 4.59 -11.67 -4.36
N PRO A 128 4.71 -11.17 -3.14
CA PRO A 128 4.53 -12.00 -1.97
C PRO A 128 3.14 -12.64 -2.03
N SER A 129 3.03 -13.91 -1.64
CA SER A 129 1.77 -14.69 -1.67
C SER A 129 0.57 -13.98 -1.07
N LEU A 130 0.83 -13.07 -0.16
CA LEU A 130 -0.11 -12.19 0.50
C LEU A 130 -1.03 -11.43 -0.46
N PHE A 131 -0.47 -10.75 -1.46
CA PHE A 131 -1.27 -9.91 -2.37
C PHE A 131 -2.21 -10.71 -3.26
N THR A 132 -1.95 -11.99 -3.44
CA THR A 132 -2.81 -12.85 -4.25
C THR A 132 -4.16 -13.13 -3.60
N LYS A 133 -4.28 -12.88 -2.30
CA LYS A 133 -5.48 -13.19 -1.51
C LYS A 133 -6.39 -12.00 -1.29
N ILE A 134 -5.88 -10.76 -1.45
CA ILE A 134 -6.70 -9.56 -1.27
C ILE A 134 -7.59 -9.38 -2.50
N PRO A 135 -8.92 -9.43 -2.37
CA PRO A 135 -9.81 -9.24 -3.50
C PRO A 135 -9.67 -7.84 -4.11
N GLU A 136 -9.75 -7.76 -5.44
CA GLU A 136 -9.72 -6.47 -6.16
C GLU A 136 -10.81 -5.52 -5.64
N ILE A 137 -11.99 -6.05 -5.34
CA ILE A 137 -13.11 -5.26 -4.82
C ILE A 137 -12.75 -4.59 -3.48
N THR A 138 -12.00 -5.26 -2.60
CA THR A 138 -11.56 -4.68 -1.33
C THR A 138 -10.63 -3.50 -1.55
N LEU A 139 -9.64 -3.65 -2.44
CA LEU A 139 -8.72 -2.55 -2.77
C LEU A 139 -9.43 -1.40 -3.47
N LYS A 140 -10.41 -1.70 -4.31
CA LYS A 140 -11.25 -0.71 -4.99
C LYS A 140 -12.07 0.08 -3.98
N LYS A 141 -12.78 -0.59 -3.08
CA LYS A 141 -13.56 0.06 -2.01
C LYS A 141 -12.67 0.93 -1.11
N LEU A 142 -11.52 0.41 -0.67
CA LEU A 142 -10.57 1.19 0.13
C LEU A 142 -10.15 2.49 -0.55
N ASN A 143 -9.91 2.47 -1.85
CA ASN A 143 -9.45 3.64 -2.59
C ASN A 143 -10.59 4.59 -2.96
N GLN A 144 -11.73 4.08 -3.42
CA GLN A 144 -12.84 4.89 -3.96
C GLN A 144 -13.83 5.28 -2.87
N ASP A 145 -14.40 4.29 -2.21
CA ASP A 145 -15.52 4.53 -1.29
C ASP A 145 -15.00 5.10 0.04
N TYR A 146 -13.92 4.53 0.57
CA TYR A 146 -13.38 4.94 1.87
C TYR A 146 -12.23 5.93 1.80
N GLN A 147 -11.72 6.23 0.60
CA GLN A 147 -10.61 7.15 0.39
C GLN A 147 -9.43 6.91 1.36
N ALA A 148 -9.07 5.64 1.50
CA ALA A 148 -8.01 5.23 2.42
C ALA A 148 -6.69 5.96 2.11
N THR A 149 -6.02 6.41 3.16
CA THR A 149 -4.68 6.98 3.05
C THR A 149 -3.66 5.90 2.69
N GLU A 150 -2.49 6.30 2.23
CA GLU A 150 -1.40 5.35 1.98
C GLU A 150 -0.99 4.58 3.24
N LEU A 151 -0.98 5.24 4.40
CA LEU A 151 -0.66 4.58 5.67
C LEU A 151 -1.69 3.51 6.03
N GLU A 152 -2.97 3.79 5.85
CA GLU A 152 -4.05 2.83 6.08
C GLU A 152 -3.94 1.62 5.15
N MET A 153 -3.64 1.86 3.87
CA MET A 153 -3.42 0.80 2.90
C MET A 153 -2.21 -0.08 3.28
N LYS A 154 -1.09 0.54 3.63
CA LYS A 154 0.12 -0.17 4.07
C LYS A 154 -0.13 -0.99 5.32
N LEU A 155 -0.83 -0.42 6.30
CA LEU A 155 -1.19 -1.12 7.54
C LEU A 155 -2.10 -2.31 7.27
N TYR A 156 -3.11 -2.15 6.42
CA TYR A 156 -3.98 -3.26 6.03
C TYR A 156 -3.18 -4.41 5.41
N ILE A 157 -2.30 -4.09 4.47
CA ILE A 157 -1.43 -5.09 3.82
C ILE A 157 -0.53 -5.79 4.85
N LEU A 158 0.05 -5.04 5.79
CA LEU A 158 0.86 -5.59 6.87
C LEU A 158 0.05 -6.51 7.77
N CYS A 159 -1.18 -6.12 8.12
CA CYS A 159 -2.09 -6.96 8.90
C CYS A 159 -2.45 -8.26 8.17
N CYS A 160 -2.72 -8.19 6.88
CA CYS A 160 -2.95 -9.38 6.06
C CYS A 160 -1.74 -10.33 6.08
N HIS A 161 -0.52 -9.80 5.96
CA HIS A 161 0.70 -10.59 6.07
C HIS A 161 0.77 -11.34 7.40
N TYR A 162 0.45 -10.67 8.51
CA TYR A 162 0.47 -11.34 9.80
C TYR A 162 -0.69 -12.30 10.02
N ARG A 163 -1.83 -12.07 9.39
CA ARG A 163 -2.91 -13.06 9.38
C ARG A 163 -2.46 -14.37 8.75
N ASP A 164 -1.82 -14.29 7.59
CA ASP A 164 -1.33 -15.47 6.90
C ASP A 164 -0.27 -16.20 7.73
N PHE A 165 0.64 -15.45 8.33
CA PHE A 165 1.59 -16.01 9.30
C PHE A 165 0.88 -16.68 10.48
N CYS A 166 -0.15 -16.08 11.04
CA CYS A 166 -0.92 -16.68 12.14
C CYS A 166 -1.61 -17.98 11.72
N VAL A 167 -2.15 -18.04 10.51
CA VAL A 167 -2.77 -19.25 9.94
C VAL A 167 -1.73 -20.35 9.76
N GLU A 168 -0.62 -20.03 9.13
CA GLU A 168 0.48 -20.97 8.87
C GLU A 168 1.02 -21.58 10.16
N TYR A 169 1.27 -20.75 11.18
CA TYR A 169 1.83 -21.20 12.46
C TYR A 169 0.76 -21.50 13.54
N LYS A 170 -0.52 -21.62 13.17
CA LYS A 170 -1.65 -21.93 14.07
C LYS A 170 -1.74 -21.01 15.29
N LYS A 171 -1.44 -19.72 15.12
CA LYS A 171 -1.51 -18.70 16.16
C LYS A 171 -2.84 -17.96 16.10
N LYS A 172 -3.43 -17.67 17.27
CA LYS A 172 -4.70 -16.94 17.34
C LYS A 172 -4.58 -15.44 17.06
N TYR A 173 -3.41 -14.85 17.34
CA TYR A 173 -3.16 -13.42 17.18
C TYR A 173 -1.68 -13.12 16.98
N LYS A 174 -1.40 -11.94 16.45
CA LYS A 174 -0.06 -11.38 16.35
C LYS A 174 0.06 -10.13 17.22
N ALA A 175 1.08 -10.09 18.04
CA ALA A 175 1.48 -8.86 18.72
C ALA A 175 2.24 -7.95 17.76
N LEU A 176 1.85 -6.68 17.72
CA LEU A 176 2.48 -5.65 16.92
C LEU A 176 2.81 -4.46 17.83
N THR A 177 4.02 -3.93 17.70
CA THR A 177 4.44 -2.71 18.38
C THR A 177 4.46 -1.56 17.38
N TYR A 178 4.28 -0.33 17.86
CA TYR A 178 4.45 0.86 17.03
C TYR A 178 5.85 0.96 16.43
N GLU A 179 6.87 0.59 17.19
CA GLU A 179 8.26 0.50 16.74
C GLU A 179 8.38 -0.41 15.52
N HIS A 180 7.85 -1.64 15.60
CA HIS A 180 7.89 -2.58 14.50
C HIS A 180 7.19 -2.06 13.24
N ILE A 181 6.03 -1.39 13.39
CA ILE A 181 5.33 -0.79 12.25
C ILE A 181 6.16 0.34 11.64
N ARG A 182 6.76 1.20 12.47
CA ARG A 182 7.63 2.27 11.97
C ARG A 182 8.81 1.71 11.20
N ASP A 183 9.44 0.66 11.70
CA ASP A 183 10.56 -0.01 11.02
C ASP A 183 10.14 -0.58 9.67
N CYS A 184 8.99 -1.28 9.61
CA CYS A 184 8.45 -1.81 8.36
C CYS A 184 8.18 -0.73 7.31
N PHE A 185 7.83 0.47 7.72
CA PHE A 185 7.44 1.57 6.83
C PHE A 185 8.49 2.66 6.71
N ASN A 186 9.63 2.51 7.37
CA ASN A 186 10.71 3.49 7.47
C ASN A 186 10.19 4.87 7.94
N ILE A 187 9.40 4.86 9.02
CA ILE A 187 8.82 6.04 9.66
C ILE A 187 9.67 6.41 10.88
N THR A 188 9.99 7.68 11.03
CA THR A 188 10.76 8.18 12.18
C THR A 188 10.02 7.99 13.49
N ASP A 189 10.77 7.80 14.59
CA ASP A 189 10.21 7.71 15.94
C ASP A 189 9.76 9.09 16.42
N ASP A 190 8.46 9.36 16.25
CA ASP A 190 7.80 10.56 16.69
C ASP A 190 6.42 10.18 17.28
N SER A 191 6.05 10.83 18.36
CA SER A 191 4.72 10.65 18.98
C SER A 191 3.56 10.92 18.02
N ARG A 192 3.73 11.87 17.08
CA ARG A 192 2.75 12.16 16.01
C ARG A 192 2.56 10.97 15.07
N ASN A 193 3.65 10.28 14.74
CA ASN A 193 3.59 9.10 13.88
C ASN A 193 2.88 7.95 14.56
N ASN A 194 3.10 7.74 15.86
CA ASN A 194 2.35 6.75 16.63
C ASN A 194 0.85 7.07 16.67
N ALA A 195 0.49 8.34 16.86
CA ALA A 195 -0.91 8.76 16.81
C ALA A 195 -1.53 8.54 15.42
N GLN A 196 -0.80 8.80 14.33
CA GLN A 196 -1.27 8.53 12.97
C GLN A 196 -1.45 7.04 12.70
N ILE A 197 -0.50 6.19 13.13
CA ILE A 197 -0.60 4.73 13.02
C ILE A 197 -1.84 4.25 13.77
N ARG A 198 -2.05 4.74 14.98
CA ARG A 198 -3.21 4.40 15.79
C ARG A 198 -4.53 4.79 15.11
N LYS A 199 -4.65 6.03 14.61
CA LYS A 199 -5.83 6.49 13.85
C LYS A 199 -6.11 5.61 12.65
N ALA A 200 -5.07 5.23 11.91
CA ALA A 200 -5.19 4.36 10.76
C ALA A 200 -5.66 2.95 11.14
N LEU A 201 -5.19 2.39 12.24
CA LEU A 201 -5.67 1.11 12.76
C LEU A 201 -7.15 1.17 13.16
N TYR A 202 -7.56 2.22 13.87
CA TYR A 202 -8.96 2.41 14.23
C TYR A 202 -9.85 2.64 13.01
N PHE A 203 -9.37 3.34 11.99
CA PHE A 203 -10.07 3.45 10.73
C PHE A 203 -10.32 2.09 10.08
N LEU A 204 -9.28 1.26 9.97
CA LEU A 204 -9.39 -0.09 9.40
C LEU A 204 -10.30 -1.01 10.23
N LYS A 205 -10.30 -0.86 11.56
CA LYS A 205 -11.23 -1.56 12.44
C LYS A 205 -12.65 -1.10 12.18
N GLY A 206 -12.89 0.20 12.02
CA GLY A 206 -14.20 0.78 11.78
C GLY A 206 -14.85 0.36 10.47
N ILE A 207 -14.07 0.05 9.47
CA ILE A 207 -14.56 -0.52 8.21
C ILE A 207 -14.48 -2.06 8.20
N SER A 208 -14.39 -2.68 9.37
CA SER A 208 -14.40 -4.14 9.57
C SER A 208 -13.33 -4.92 8.81
N LEU A 209 -12.23 -4.29 8.44
CA LEU A 209 -11.12 -4.98 7.76
C LEU A 209 -10.15 -5.65 8.74
N ILE A 210 -10.01 -5.12 9.93
CA ILE A 210 -9.18 -5.71 11.00
C ILE A 210 -9.93 -5.65 12.34
N ASP A 211 -9.59 -6.56 13.23
CA ASP A 211 -9.89 -6.43 14.64
C ASP A 211 -8.61 -6.50 15.45
N PHE A 212 -8.54 -5.71 16.52
CA PHE A 212 -7.39 -5.68 17.41
C PHE A 212 -7.79 -5.27 18.83
N LYS A 213 -6.92 -5.62 19.77
CA LYS A 213 -6.99 -5.17 21.15
C LYS A 213 -5.74 -4.38 21.48
N GLU A 214 -5.91 -3.16 21.98
CA GLU A 214 -4.78 -2.42 22.55
C GLU A 214 -4.36 -3.04 23.87
N GLY A 215 -3.07 -2.99 24.12
CA GLY A 215 -2.50 -3.51 25.33
C GLY A 215 -1.01 -3.17 25.41
N GLU A 216 -0.45 -3.43 26.55
CA GLU A 216 0.97 -3.28 26.78
C GLU A 216 1.64 -4.63 26.80
N TYR A 217 2.73 -4.77 26.07
CA TYR A 217 3.61 -5.93 26.12
C TYR A 217 4.79 -5.61 27.02
N LEU A 218 5.28 -6.64 27.69
CA LEU A 218 6.55 -6.59 28.38
C LEU A 218 7.67 -6.94 27.36
N ASN A 219 8.70 -6.13 27.30
CA ASN A 219 9.93 -6.50 26.61
C ASN A 219 10.71 -7.56 27.41
N ALA A 220 11.81 -8.04 26.84
CA ALA A 220 12.67 -9.02 27.51
C ALA A 220 13.22 -8.57 28.87
N LYS A 221 13.19 -7.27 29.18
CA LYS A 221 13.61 -6.67 30.46
C LYS A 221 12.42 -6.40 31.42
N GLY A 222 11.20 -6.83 31.04
CA GLY A 222 10.00 -6.62 31.83
C GLY A 222 9.40 -5.19 31.74
N ALA A 223 9.92 -4.33 30.87
CA ALA A 223 9.36 -3.00 30.65
C ALA A 223 8.13 -3.07 29.72
N ARG A 224 7.10 -2.30 30.04
CA ARG A 224 5.88 -2.21 29.23
C ARG A 224 6.14 -1.48 27.93
N ILE A 225 5.68 -2.03 26.82
CA ILE A 225 5.78 -1.46 25.50
C ILE A 225 4.38 -1.19 24.95
N PRO A 226 4.04 0.04 24.56
CA PRO A 226 2.78 0.32 23.87
C PRO A 226 2.66 -0.52 22.62
N SER A 227 1.55 -1.24 22.49
CA SER A 227 1.36 -2.22 21.43
C SER A 227 -0.10 -2.57 21.27
N PHE A 228 -0.39 -3.39 20.28
CA PHE A 228 -1.72 -3.99 20.09
C PHE A 228 -1.60 -5.46 19.69
N LYS A 229 -2.68 -6.20 19.88
CA LYS A 229 -2.85 -7.57 19.43
C LYS A 229 -3.77 -7.57 18.24
N LEU A 230 -3.25 -7.93 17.08
CA LEU A 230 -4.07 -8.20 15.91
C LEU A 230 -4.84 -9.51 16.16
N THR A 231 -6.15 -9.46 16.15
CA THR A 231 -7.02 -10.58 16.51
C THR A 231 -7.66 -11.23 15.30
N ASP A 232 -8.04 -10.42 14.29
CA ASP A 232 -8.59 -10.91 13.04
C ASP A 232 -8.29 -9.94 11.91
N VAL A 233 -8.37 -10.43 10.66
CA VAL A 233 -8.24 -9.65 9.42
C VAL A 233 -9.23 -10.19 8.40
N SER A 234 -10.09 -9.32 7.89
CA SER A 234 -10.99 -9.62 6.79
C SER A 234 -10.36 -9.23 5.45
N TYR A 235 -10.64 -10.00 4.42
CA TYR A 235 -10.30 -9.64 3.04
C TYR A 235 -11.47 -8.94 2.32
N TYR A 236 -12.62 -8.83 2.97
CA TYR A 236 -13.81 -8.20 2.43
C TYR A 236 -14.21 -7.02 3.31
N VAL A 237 -14.56 -5.92 2.68
CA VAL A 237 -15.10 -4.76 3.38
C VAL A 237 -16.59 -4.99 3.58
N ASP A 238 -16.96 -5.11 4.84
CA ASP A 238 -18.34 -5.01 5.29
C ASP A 238 -18.41 -3.88 6.32
N PHE A 239 -19.23 -2.88 6.04
CA PHE A 239 -19.31 -1.69 6.87
C PHE A 239 -20.66 -1.69 7.59
N ASN A 240 -20.61 -1.84 8.89
CA ASN A 240 -21.75 -1.63 9.76
C ASN A 240 -21.40 -0.57 10.81
N PHE A 241 -21.95 0.63 10.64
CA PHE A 241 -21.68 1.75 11.53
C PHE A 241 -22.25 1.52 12.95
N GLU A 242 -23.30 0.69 13.07
CA GLU A 242 -23.98 0.42 14.35
C GLU A 242 -23.10 -0.40 15.32
N ASP A 243 -22.14 -1.16 14.79
CA ASP A 243 -21.20 -1.94 15.59
C ASP A 243 -20.05 -1.10 16.18
N PHE A 244 -20.02 0.20 15.87
CA PHE A 244 -18.94 1.10 16.22
C PHE A 244 -19.26 1.86 17.53
N LYS A 245 -18.58 1.50 18.62
CA LYS A 245 -18.81 2.12 19.91
C LYS A 245 -17.73 3.14 20.25
N LYS A 246 -18.16 4.28 20.82
CA LYS A 246 -17.25 5.33 21.30
C LYS A 246 -16.23 4.80 22.31
N GLU A 247 -16.61 3.80 23.10
CA GLU A 247 -15.78 3.17 24.11
C GLU A 247 -14.56 2.44 23.55
N ASP A 248 -14.57 2.11 22.26
CA ASP A 248 -13.43 1.51 21.57
C ASP A 248 -12.27 2.51 21.35
N PHE A 249 -12.49 3.81 21.62
CA PHE A 249 -11.50 4.87 21.40
C PHE A 249 -11.02 5.48 22.72
N ILE A 250 -9.71 5.55 22.89
CA ILE A 250 -9.10 6.06 24.12
C ILE A 250 -9.18 7.60 24.21
N LYS A 251 -9.28 8.31 23.06
CA LYS A 251 -9.37 9.76 23.00
C LYS A 251 -10.63 10.20 22.25
N GLU A 252 -11.39 11.06 22.88
CA GLU A 252 -12.62 11.63 22.30
C GLU A 252 -12.36 12.42 21.01
N GLU A 253 -11.20 13.09 20.91
CA GLU A 253 -10.77 13.80 19.71
C GLU A 253 -10.56 12.86 18.51
N ASP A 254 -9.98 11.68 18.72
CA ASP A 254 -9.76 10.69 17.67
C ASP A 254 -11.09 10.11 17.19
N TRP A 255 -12.04 9.93 18.10
CA TRP A 255 -13.39 9.50 17.78
C TRP A 255 -14.13 10.51 16.90
N SER A 256 -14.11 11.80 17.27
CA SER A 256 -14.84 12.83 16.51
C SER A 256 -14.35 12.95 15.06
N ILE A 257 -13.04 12.88 14.83
CA ILE A 257 -12.44 12.91 13.49
C ILE A 257 -12.86 11.68 12.66
N LEU A 258 -12.80 10.50 13.26
CA LEU A 258 -13.18 9.27 12.57
C LEU A 258 -14.69 9.22 12.31
N LYS A 259 -15.51 9.65 13.26
CA LYS A 259 -16.95 9.76 13.09
C LYS A 259 -17.32 10.67 11.91
N GLU A 260 -16.70 11.84 11.81
CA GLU A 260 -16.92 12.75 10.67
C GLU A 260 -16.57 12.08 9.33
N ARG A 261 -15.48 11.33 9.29
CA ARG A 261 -15.06 10.61 8.10
C ARG A 261 -16.04 9.48 7.75
N PHE A 262 -16.53 8.74 8.74
CA PHE A 262 -17.52 7.67 8.52
C PHE A 262 -18.86 8.21 8.07
N LEU A 263 -19.34 9.33 8.63
CA LEU A 263 -20.56 9.97 8.18
C LEU A 263 -20.49 10.41 6.70
N LYS A 264 -19.34 10.89 6.25
CA LYS A 264 -19.12 11.21 4.82
C LYS A 264 -19.17 9.97 3.93
N ILE A 265 -18.66 8.83 4.42
CA ILE A 265 -18.70 7.56 3.69
C ILE A 265 -20.13 7.04 3.60
N ASP A 266 -20.89 7.09 4.67
CA ASP A 266 -22.28 6.62 4.72
C ASP A 266 -23.18 7.39 3.75
N ILE A 267 -23.01 8.71 3.63
CA ILE A 267 -23.71 9.54 2.65
C ILE A 267 -23.38 9.08 1.22
N LEU A 268 -22.12 8.79 0.91
CA LEU A 268 -21.69 8.38 -0.43
C LEU A 268 -22.09 6.93 -0.78
N SER A 269 -22.38 6.09 0.20
CA SER A 269 -22.84 4.70 -0.03
C SER A 269 -24.35 4.59 -0.24
N ASN A 270 -25.09 5.63 0.08
CA ASN A 270 -26.55 5.69 -0.08
C ASN A 270 -27.00 6.51 -1.33
N GLU A 271 -26.07 7.08 -2.08
CA GLU A 271 -26.25 7.64 -3.41
C GLU A 271 -25.89 6.64 -4.51
#